data_a69368e0cdca87c17415f6114fcf7204
#
_entry.id   a69368e0cdca87c17415f6114fcf7204
#
_cell.length_a   1.000
_cell.length_b   1.000
_cell.length_c   1.000
_cell.angle_alpha   90.00
_cell.angle_beta   90.00
_cell.angle_gamma   90.00
#
_symmetry.space_group_name_H-M   'P 1'
#
loop_
_entity.id
_entity.type
_entity.pdbx_description
1 polymer ?
#
loop_
_entity_poly.entity_id
_entity_poly.type
_entity_poly.pdbx_seq_one_letter_code
_entity_poly.pdbx_strand_id
1 'polypeptide(L)'
;ATRQLPLDRPLQIALSIAGLVLFAGAVTLIGAATRESVLPPGEEPDRRRRILSLVAMVASAIVLGLGVIGGRAWWNSVEAEYRETMYRPFAAKATVAASSGGPTLDFEILDSVWRARGWTPLIPDHGKLMHLFLVRDSLGEGWAHLHPVALDSNRFETRIPALPAGHYRIYADIVHESGFAQTLLASADLTGEATPRGWSPTDGDDSWLVARANEAVGAGGAVKLGDGSTMTWETSATKVDPKVDAGLRFKVMEPDGKPAQLEAYMGMEGHAIVERSDGKVFAHLHPMGTAAMASQLSFEVRQPGDTGRGNVGRTLTSEPDLMSAAMMHEGEPGVVEFPYAFPQSGTYRVWVQVKIGGRVQTGLFQLNVP
;
A
#
# COMPACT_ATOMS: atom_id res chain seq x y z
N ALA A 1 3.88 5.49 -3.39
CA ALA A 1 4.08 6.21 -4.65
C ALA A 1 5.57 6.34 -4.91
N THR A 2 6.06 5.79 -5.99
CA THR A 2 7.46 5.95 -6.45
C THR A 2 7.66 7.41 -6.83
N ARG A 3 8.26 8.18 -5.94
CA ARG A 3 8.66 9.55 -6.22
C ARG A 3 10.05 9.53 -6.86
N GLN A 4 10.18 10.08 -8.07
CA GLN A 4 11.51 10.35 -8.61
C GLN A 4 12.25 11.28 -7.65
N LEU A 5 13.37 10.81 -7.14
CA LEU A 5 14.26 11.66 -6.37
C LEU A 5 15.00 12.59 -7.35
N PRO A 6 14.95 13.92 -7.16
CA PRO A 6 15.75 14.80 -7.97
C PRO A 6 17.24 14.50 -7.70
N LEU A 7 18.05 14.49 -8.78
CA LEU A 7 19.49 14.37 -8.64
C LEU A 7 20.02 15.54 -7.80
N ASP A 8 20.98 15.27 -6.92
CA ASP A 8 21.67 16.28 -6.17
C ASP A 8 22.30 17.33 -7.08
N ARG A 9 22.20 18.62 -6.71
CA ARG A 9 22.81 19.71 -7.49
C ARG A 9 24.31 19.48 -7.80
N PRO A 10 25.16 19.05 -6.85
CA PRO A 10 26.56 18.74 -7.14
C PRO A 10 26.72 17.66 -8.20
N LEU A 11 25.92 16.59 -8.15
CA LEU A 11 25.95 15.52 -9.13
C LEU A 11 25.46 15.99 -10.51
N GLN A 12 24.42 16.83 -10.58
CA GLN A 12 23.94 17.42 -11.82
C GLN A 12 25.05 18.26 -12.49
N ILE A 13 25.75 19.08 -11.71
CA ILE A 13 26.85 19.91 -12.19
C ILE A 13 28.01 19.05 -12.69
N ALA A 14 28.40 18.03 -11.92
CA ALA A 14 29.49 17.13 -12.29
C ALA A 14 29.18 16.39 -13.60
N LEU A 15 27.97 15.84 -13.76
CA LEU A 15 27.53 15.15 -14.98
C LEU A 15 27.45 16.12 -16.18
N SER A 16 27.01 17.36 -15.96
CA SER A 16 26.97 18.38 -17.01
C SER A 16 28.37 18.77 -17.49
N ILE A 17 29.32 18.94 -16.57
CA ILE A 17 30.72 19.22 -16.89
C ILE A 17 31.35 18.04 -17.64
N ALA A 18 31.14 16.80 -17.16
CA ALA A 18 31.61 15.59 -17.81
C ALA A 18 31.06 15.47 -19.23
N GLY A 19 29.76 15.69 -19.42
CA GLY A 19 29.12 15.70 -20.73
C GLY A 19 29.70 16.74 -21.69
N LEU A 20 29.96 17.97 -21.20
CA LEU A 20 30.56 19.01 -21.98
C LEU A 20 32.02 18.67 -22.40
N VAL A 21 32.79 18.11 -21.48
CA VAL A 21 34.17 17.67 -21.75
C VAL A 21 34.18 16.55 -22.80
N LEU A 22 33.29 15.55 -22.68
CA LEU A 22 33.17 14.48 -23.66
C LEU A 22 32.71 15.00 -25.03
N PHE A 23 31.78 15.93 -25.07
CA PHE A 23 31.30 16.52 -26.32
C PHE A 23 32.43 17.31 -27.00
N ALA A 24 33.12 18.21 -26.27
CA ALA A 24 34.24 18.97 -26.80
C ALA A 24 35.40 18.06 -27.23
N GLY A 25 35.71 17.03 -26.45
CA GLY A 25 36.71 16.05 -26.75
C GLY A 25 36.42 15.28 -28.04
N ALA A 26 35.17 14.83 -28.23
CA ALA A 26 34.74 14.12 -29.43
C ALA A 26 34.88 15.01 -30.69
N VAL A 27 34.40 16.26 -30.60
CA VAL A 27 34.50 17.21 -31.72
C VAL A 27 35.96 17.53 -32.07
N THR A 28 36.82 17.77 -31.09
CA THR A 28 38.23 18.07 -31.30
C THR A 28 38.99 16.84 -31.83
N LEU A 29 38.67 15.64 -31.37
CA LEU A 29 39.27 14.38 -31.87
C LEU A 29 38.94 14.16 -33.32
N ILE A 30 37.66 14.37 -33.74
CA ILE A 30 37.27 14.29 -35.15
C ILE A 30 38.02 15.31 -36.02
N GLY A 31 38.17 16.53 -35.51
CA GLY A 31 38.95 17.57 -36.17
C GLY A 31 40.41 17.19 -36.34
N ALA A 32 41.05 16.70 -35.29
CA ALA A 32 42.43 16.21 -35.34
C ALA A 32 42.61 15.02 -36.29
N ALA A 33 41.73 14.04 -36.20
CA ALA A 33 41.75 12.87 -37.10
C ALA A 33 41.62 13.29 -38.59
N THR A 34 40.72 14.23 -38.90
CA THR A 34 40.53 14.73 -40.26
C THR A 34 41.76 15.50 -40.77
N ARG A 35 42.47 16.19 -39.90
CA ARG A 35 43.64 16.98 -40.21
C ARG A 35 44.89 16.13 -40.39
N GLU A 36 45.09 15.10 -39.55
CA GLU A 36 46.40 14.44 -39.37
C GLU A 36 46.44 12.97 -39.79
N SER A 37 45.28 12.28 -39.95
CA SER A 37 45.19 10.82 -40.09
C SER A 37 45.96 10.19 -41.25
N VAL A 38 46.41 10.96 -42.22
CA VAL A 38 47.14 10.49 -43.42
C VAL A 38 48.42 11.28 -43.71
N LEU A 39 48.90 12.04 -42.74
CA LEU A 39 50.12 12.80 -42.85
C LEU A 39 51.32 11.91 -42.46
N PRO A 40 52.43 11.94 -43.26
CA PRO A 40 53.69 11.37 -42.83
C PRO A 40 54.18 12.06 -41.53
N PRO A 41 54.94 11.33 -40.70
CA PRO A 41 55.49 11.91 -39.47
C PRO A 41 56.37 13.13 -39.79
N GLY A 42 56.05 14.27 -39.15
CA GLY A 42 56.82 15.52 -39.31
C GLY A 42 56.31 16.46 -40.41
N GLU A 43 55.32 16.10 -41.17
CA GLU A 43 54.68 17.01 -42.13
C GLU A 43 53.57 17.85 -41.49
N GLU A 44 53.48 19.15 -41.89
CA GLU A 44 52.42 20.03 -41.47
C GLU A 44 51.21 19.94 -42.40
N PRO A 45 49.95 20.02 -41.82
CA PRO A 45 48.73 19.98 -42.61
C PRO A 45 48.60 21.23 -43.50
N ASP A 46 48.31 21.03 -44.78
CA ASP A 46 48.05 22.07 -45.74
C ASP A 46 46.75 22.84 -45.45
N ARG A 47 46.55 23.99 -46.17
CA ARG A 47 45.37 24.83 -46.00
C ARG A 47 44.06 24.08 -46.22
N ARG A 48 44.02 23.12 -47.15
CA ARG A 48 42.84 22.36 -47.48
C ARG A 48 42.47 21.45 -46.31
N ARG A 49 43.41 20.76 -45.70
CA ARG A 49 43.22 19.86 -44.56
C ARG A 49 42.76 20.66 -43.32
N ARG A 50 43.30 21.86 -43.11
CA ARG A 50 42.85 22.72 -42.03
C ARG A 50 41.37 23.14 -42.20
N ILE A 51 40.95 23.48 -43.42
CA ILE A 51 39.55 23.80 -43.74
C ILE A 51 38.64 22.58 -43.56
N LEU A 52 39.04 21.42 -44.08
CA LEU A 52 38.28 20.16 -43.90
C LEU A 52 38.12 19.76 -42.45
N SER A 53 39.18 19.96 -41.65
CA SER A 53 39.10 19.73 -40.18
C SER A 53 38.07 20.66 -39.53
N LEU A 54 38.03 21.92 -39.88
CA LEU A 54 37.03 22.87 -39.34
C LEU A 54 35.61 22.47 -39.76
N VAL A 55 35.41 22.10 -41.03
CA VAL A 55 34.12 21.61 -41.52
C VAL A 55 33.69 20.34 -40.77
N ALA A 56 34.61 19.39 -40.57
CA ALA A 56 34.36 18.16 -39.85
C ALA A 56 34.00 18.45 -38.35
N MET A 57 34.69 19.38 -37.72
CA MET A 57 34.37 19.80 -36.37
C MET A 57 32.96 20.41 -36.28
N VAL A 58 32.62 21.32 -37.17
CA VAL A 58 31.27 21.92 -37.20
C VAL A 58 30.20 20.88 -37.48
N ALA A 59 30.42 20.01 -38.48
CA ALA A 59 29.47 18.94 -38.80
C ALA A 59 29.30 17.97 -37.64
N SER A 60 30.39 17.52 -37.01
CA SER A 60 30.32 16.66 -35.85
C SER A 60 29.62 17.31 -34.65
N ALA A 61 29.89 18.60 -34.38
CA ALA A 61 29.20 19.33 -33.34
C ALA A 61 27.66 19.41 -33.58
N ILE A 62 27.27 19.64 -34.84
CA ILE A 62 25.86 19.63 -35.24
C ILE A 62 25.24 18.24 -35.04
N VAL A 63 25.88 17.19 -35.57
CA VAL A 63 25.37 15.82 -35.47
C VAL A 63 25.25 15.37 -34.01
N LEU A 64 26.28 15.59 -33.20
CA LEU A 64 26.27 15.27 -31.78
C LEU A 64 25.24 16.11 -31.02
N GLY A 65 25.13 17.40 -31.33
CA GLY A 65 24.11 18.28 -30.73
C GLY A 65 22.68 17.81 -31.04
N LEU A 66 22.41 17.49 -32.33
CA LEU A 66 21.13 16.92 -32.75
C LEU A 66 20.87 15.57 -32.08
N GLY A 67 21.91 14.74 -31.92
CA GLY A 67 21.81 13.47 -31.20
C GLY A 67 21.42 13.66 -29.72
N VAL A 68 22.00 14.65 -29.04
CA VAL A 68 21.62 14.99 -27.65
C VAL A 68 20.18 15.50 -27.57
N ILE A 69 19.79 16.40 -28.49
CA ILE A 69 18.41 16.94 -28.52
C ILE A 69 17.41 15.83 -28.82
N GLY A 70 17.67 15.04 -29.85
CA GLY A 70 16.80 13.91 -30.24
C GLY A 70 16.70 12.84 -29.15
N GLY A 71 17.83 12.49 -28.54
CA GLY A 71 17.89 11.54 -27.41
C GLY A 71 17.08 12.05 -26.21
N ARG A 72 17.18 13.34 -25.92
CA ARG A 72 16.37 13.95 -24.85
C ARG A 72 14.86 13.92 -25.18
N ALA A 73 14.50 14.26 -26.42
CA ALA A 73 13.10 14.22 -26.86
C ALA A 73 12.52 12.79 -26.79
N TRP A 74 13.29 11.83 -27.28
CA TRP A 74 12.92 10.41 -27.18
C TRP A 74 12.77 9.96 -25.72
N TRP A 75 13.74 10.29 -24.85
CA TRP A 75 13.66 9.95 -23.44
C TRP A 75 12.43 10.56 -22.78
N ASN A 76 12.13 11.83 -23.06
CA ASN A 76 10.95 12.50 -22.51
C ASN A 76 9.64 11.81 -22.96
N SER A 77 9.56 11.29 -24.20
CA SER A 77 8.38 10.55 -24.66
C SER A 77 8.24 9.20 -23.95
N VAL A 78 9.35 8.47 -23.79
CA VAL A 78 9.37 7.20 -23.04
C VAL A 78 9.01 7.43 -21.57
N GLU A 79 9.53 8.50 -20.96
CA GLU A 79 9.19 8.85 -19.58
C GLU A 79 7.72 9.23 -19.43
N ALA A 80 7.15 9.95 -20.39
CA ALA A 80 5.74 10.31 -20.37
C ALA A 80 4.84 9.07 -20.45
N GLU A 81 5.13 8.14 -21.36
CA GLU A 81 4.43 6.87 -21.49
C GLU A 81 4.57 6.03 -20.21
N TYR A 82 5.79 5.93 -19.65
CA TYR A 82 6.02 5.24 -18.38
C TYR A 82 5.21 5.85 -17.24
N ARG A 83 5.16 7.19 -17.14
CA ARG A 83 4.36 7.88 -16.12
C ARG A 83 2.85 7.64 -16.26
N GLU A 84 2.34 7.46 -17.46
CA GLU A 84 0.93 7.12 -17.69
C GLU A 84 0.61 5.70 -17.23
N THR A 85 1.58 4.79 -17.32
CA THR A 85 1.43 3.38 -16.91
C THR A 85 1.84 3.12 -15.46
N MET A 86 2.51 4.10 -14.81
CA MET A 86 2.88 3.97 -13.40
C MET A 86 1.64 3.81 -12.52
N TYR A 87 1.77 2.90 -11.53
CA TYR A 87 0.78 2.75 -10.49
C TYR A 87 0.45 4.10 -9.82
N ARG A 88 -0.80 4.43 -9.79
CA ARG A 88 -1.38 5.50 -8.98
C ARG A 88 -2.53 4.90 -8.18
N PRO A 89 -2.65 5.20 -6.87
CA PRO A 89 -3.87 4.89 -6.13
C PRO A 89 -5.06 5.50 -6.86
N PHE A 90 -6.14 4.75 -7.00
CA PHE A 90 -7.36 5.30 -7.58
C PHE A 90 -7.92 6.39 -6.67
N ALA A 91 -8.47 7.42 -7.27
CA ALA A 91 -9.20 8.43 -6.52
C ALA A 91 -10.48 7.81 -5.95
N ALA A 92 -10.72 8.07 -4.69
CA ALA A 92 -11.93 7.63 -4.00
C ALA A 92 -12.55 8.78 -3.19
N LYS A 93 -13.81 8.65 -2.88
CA LYS A 93 -14.56 9.59 -2.06
C LYS A 93 -15.39 8.82 -1.05
N ALA A 94 -15.39 9.29 0.19
CA ALA A 94 -16.30 8.82 1.22
C ALA A 94 -17.31 9.93 1.54
N THR A 95 -18.58 9.56 1.66
CA THR A 95 -19.64 10.49 2.00
C THR A 95 -20.47 9.88 3.15
N VAL A 96 -20.68 10.64 4.21
CA VAL A 96 -21.52 10.22 5.34
C VAL A 96 -22.90 10.82 5.17
N ALA A 97 -23.91 9.98 5.27
CA ALA A 97 -25.31 10.37 5.20
C ALA A 97 -26.03 9.98 6.49
N ALA A 98 -26.85 10.88 7.02
CA ALA A 98 -27.77 10.56 8.12
C ALA A 98 -28.93 9.70 7.58
N SER A 99 -29.28 8.63 8.28
CA SER A 99 -30.45 7.82 7.98
C SER A 99 -31.22 7.48 9.26
N SER A 100 -32.49 7.09 9.11
CA SER A 100 -33.31 6.66 10.25
C SER A 100 -32.76 5.42 10.97
N GLY A 101 -31.94 4.64 10.27
CA GLY A 101 -31.23 3.45 10.81
C GLY A 101 -29.86 3.75 11.39
N GLY A 102 -29.46 5.01 11.52
CA GLY A 102 -28.13 5.46 11.89
C GLY A 102 -27.32 5.95 10.68
N PRO A 103 -26.15 6.57 10.90
CA PRO A 103 -25.34 7.09 9.83
C PRO A 103 -24.81 5.96 8.93
N THR A 104 -24.80 6.22 7.63
CA THR A 104 -24.22 5.35 6.60
C THR A 104 -23.04 6.04 5.94
N LEU A 105 -22.06 5.24 5.50
CA LEU A 105 -20.92 5.69 4.71
C LEU A 105 -21.06 5.10 3.33
N ASP A 106 -21.12 5.98 2.33
CA ASP A 106 -21.02 5.65 0.91
C ASP A 106 -19.57 5.89 0.46
N PHE A 107 -18.93 4.86 -0.05
CA PHE A 107 -17.55 4.91 -0.57
C PHE A 107 -17.59 4.71 -2.08
N GLU A 108 -17.12 5.69 -2.82
CA GLU A 108 -17.15 5.71 -4.28
C GLU A 108 -15.73 5.76 -4.88
N ILE A 109 -15.44 4.86 -5.80
CA ILE A 109 -14.21 4.85 -6.59
C ILE A 109 -14.45 5.75 -7.82
N LEU A 110 -13.78 6.92 -7.85
CA LEU A 110 -13.99 7.98 -8.83
C LEU A 110 -13.12 7.87 -10.07
N ASP A 111 -12.13 6.98 -10.07
CA ASP A 111 -11.10 6.96 -11.09
C ASP A 111 -11.67 6.66 -12.49
N SER A 112 -11.44 7.57 -13.43
CA SER A 112 -11.87 7.42 -14.83
C SER A 112 -11.14 6.26 -15.54
N VAL A 113 -9.93 5.93 -15.11
CA VAL A 113 -9.15 4.79 -15.63
C VAL A 113 -9.78 3.47 -15.22
N TRP A 114 -10.39 3.41 -14.04
CA TRP A 114 -11.19 2.27 -13.58
C TRP A 114 -12.24 1.87 -14.63
N ARG A 115 -12.93 2.87 -15.19
CA ARG A 115 -14.00 2.66 -16.18
C ARG A 115 -13.47 2.44 -17.59
N ALA A 116 -12.36 3.10 -17.97
CA ALA A 116 -11.88 3.13 -19.36
C ALA A 116 -10.97 1.96 -19.73
N ARG A 117 -10.21 1.39 -18.79
CA ARG A 117 -9.22 0.33 -19.06
C ARG A 117 -9.74 -1.10 -18.91
N GLY A 118 -11.03 -1.28 -18.62
CA GLY A 118 -11.59 -2.62 -18.42
C GLY A 118 -10.87 -3.37 -17.29
N TRP A 119 -10.66 -2.69 -16.17
CA TRP A 119 -10.06 -3.31 -15.00
C TRP A 119 -10.79 -4.59 -14.66
N THR A 120 -10.03 -5.60 -14.25
CA THR A 120 -10.59 -6.85 -13.82
C THR A 120 -11.57 -6.63 -12.68
N PRO A 121 -12.67 -7.40 -12.60
CA PRO A 121 -13.58 -7.36 -11.49
C PRO A 121 -12.85 -7.47 -10.14
N LEU A 122 -13.46 -6.99 -9.08
CA LEU A 122 -12.99 -7.26 -7.73
C LEU A 122 -13.27 -8.72 -7.37
N ILE A 123 -12.36 -9.29 -6.61
CA ILE A 123 -12.51 -10.62 -6.01
C ILE A 123 -12.57 -10.49 -4.49
N PRO A 124 -13.36 -11.35 -3.82
CA PRO A 124 -13.45 -11.30 -2.38
C PRO A 124 -12.14 -11.77 -1.74
N ASP A 125 -11.63 -10.98 -0.81
CA ASP A 125 -10.58 -11.38 0.12
C ASP A 125 -11.25 -11.75 1.45
N HIS A 126 -11.03 -12.97 1.93
CA HIS A 126 -11.73 -13.50 3.11
C HIS A 126 -13.27 -13.39 3.04
N GLY A 127 -13.81 -13.55 1.84
CA GLY A 127 -15.25 -13.44 1.58
C GLY A 127 -15.79 -12.02 1.49
N LYS A 128 -14.94 -10.98 1.58
CA LYS A 128 -15.31 -9.57 1.55
C LYS A 128 -14.73 -8.89 0.31
N LEU A 129 -15.54 -8.15 -0.44
CA LEU A 129 -15.05 -7.39 -1.62
C LEU A 129 -14.21 -6.17 -1.23
N MET A 130 -14.40 -5.66 -0.02
CA MET A 130 -13.68 -4.51 0.51
C MET A 130 -13.52 -4.64 2.02
N HIS A 131 -12.31 -4.41 2.53
CA HIS A 131 -12.04 -4.15 3.93
C HIS A 131 -11.88 -2.65 4.12
N LEU A 132 -12.76 -2.04 4.89
CA LEU A 132 -12.81 -0.60 5.09
C LEU A 132 -12.42 -0.25 6.51
N PHE A 133 -11.35 0.53 6.66
CA PHE A 133 -10.84 0.96 7.95
C PHE A 133 -11.08 2.44 8.15
N LEU A 134 -11.68 2.81 9.25
CA LEU A 134 -11.85 4.19 9.71
C LEU A 134 -10.90 4.43 10.87
N VAL A 135 -10.03 5.42 10.75
CA VAL A 135 -9.08 5.79 11.81
C VAL A 135 -9.20 7.27 12.09
N ARG A 136 -9.59 7.60 13.32
CA ARG A 136 -9.71 9.01 13.76
C ARG A 136 -8.33 9.67 13.79
N ASP A 137 -8.22 10.89 13.27
CA ASP A 137 -6.96 11.63 13.19
C ASP A 137 -6.32 11.94 14.56
N SER A 138 -7.13 12.14 15.59
CA SER A 138 -6.62 12.30 16.95
C SER A 138 -6.28 10.94 17.55
N LEU A 139 -5.21 10.85 18.28
CA LEU A 139 -4.64 9.76 19.11
C LEU A 139 -5.37 8.39 19.18
N GLY A 140 -6.14 8.00 18.16
CA GLY A 140 -6.71 6.64 18.05
C GLY A 140 -7.99 6.39 18.86
N GLU A 141 -8.69 7.44 19.28
CA GLU A 141 -9.92 7.33 20.09
C GLU A 141 -11.12 6.73 19.37
N GLY A 142 -11.07 6.60 18.04
CA GLY A 142 -12.10 5.99 17.23
C GLY A 142 -11.49 5.21 16.08
N TRP A 143 -11.84 3.94 15.98
CA TRP A 143 -11.37 3.04 14.97
C TRP A 143 -12.47 2.04 14.59
N ALA A 144 -12.55 1.67 13.31
CA ALA A 144 -13.44 0.62 12.86
C ALA A 144 -12.83 -0.17 11.69
N HIS A 145 -13.14 -1.45 11.62
CA HIS A 145 -12.95 -2.34 10.48
C HIS A 145 -14.32 -2.82 10.03
N LEU A 146 -14.74 -2.38 8.87
CA LEU A 146 -16.08 -2.58 8.31
C LEU A 146 -16.00 -3.27 6.96
N HIS A 147 -17.07 -3.97 6.59
CA HIS A 147 -17.17 -4.69 5.32
C HIS A 147 -18.39 -4.17 4.55
N PRO A 148 -18.21 -3.11 3.75
CA PRO A 148 -19.31 -2.51 3.00
C PRO A 148 -19.85 -3.46 1.93
N VAL A 149 -21.15 -3.36 1.68
CA VAL A 149 -21.80 -4.06 0.56
C VAL A 149 -21.64 -3.25 -0.72
N ALA A 150 -21.35 -3.94 -1.83
CA ALA A 150 -21.30 -3.32 -3.14
C ALA A 150 -22.72 -2.97 -3.61
N LEU A 151 -22.95 -1.70 -3.95
CA LEU A 151 -24.17 -1.24 -4.60
C LEU A 151 -24.07 -1.39 -6.12
N ASP A 152 -22.88 -1.16 -6.64
CA ASP A 152 -22.51 -1.37 -8.05
C ASP A 152 -21.00 -1.63 -8.18
N SER A 153 -20.43 -1.53 -9.37
CA SER A 153 -19.02 -1.82 -9.64
C SER A 153 -18.02 -0.87 -8.98
N ASN A 154 -18.47 0.31 -8.52
CA ASN A 154 -17.60 1.34 -7.95
C ASN A 154 -18.16 2.02 -6.69
N ARG A 155 -19.35 1.62 -6.22
CA ARG A 155 -19.99 2.18 -5.02
C ARG A 155 -20.23 1.09 -3.98
N PHE A 156 -19.89 1.42 -2.74
CA PHE A 156 -19.98 0.54 -1.59
C PHE A 156 -20.64 1.28 -0.44
N GLU A 157 -21.50 0.62 0.31
CA GLU A 157 -22.19 1.23 1.46
C GLU A 157 -22.03 0.38 2.71
N THR A 158 -21.84 1.05 3.84
CA THR A 158 -21.86 0.41 5.17
C THR A 158 -22.48 1.32 6.21
N ARG A 159 -23.00 0.74 7.29
CA ARG A 159 -23.47 1.45 8.47
C ARG A 159 -22.29 1.81 9.36
N ILE A 160 -22.30 3.02 9.89
CA ILE A 160 -21.25 3.50 10.79
C ILE A 160 -21.67 3.17 12.24
N PRO A 161 -20.82 2.52 13.03
CA PRO A 161 -21.06 2.32 14.46
C PRO A 161 -20.96 3.65 15.23
N ALA A 162 -21.31 3.65 16.53
CA ALA A 162 -21.12 4.81 17.40
C ALA A 162 -19.62 5.10 17.57
N LEU A 163 -19.12 5.96 16.72
CA LEU A 163 -17.75 6.47 16.77
C LEU A 163 -17.76 7.94 17.21
N PRO A 164 -16.71 8.41 17.92
CA PRO A 164 -16.60 9.81 18.33
C PRO A 164 -16.61 10.77 17.14
N ALA A 165 -17.15 11.97 17.34
CA ALA A 165 -17.09 13.04 16.34
C ALA A 165 -15.64 13.37 15.96
N GLY A 166 -15.39 13.71 14.71
CA GLY A 166 -14.09 14.16 14.23
C GLY A 166 -13.78 13.74 12.81
N HIS A 167 -12.58 14.09 12.37
CA HIS A 167 -12.05 13.72 11.07
C HIS A 167 -11.49 12.31 11.11
N TYR A 168 -11.87 11.49 10.10
CA TYR A 168 -11.39 10.10 9.95
C TYR A 168 -10.66 9.93 8.64
N ARG A 169 -9.49 9.35 8.70
CA ARG A 169 -8.84 8.75 7.55
C ARG A 169 -9.53 7.42 7.25
N ILE A 170 -9.72 7.17 5.98
CA ILE A 170 -10.40 5.97 5.50
C ILE A 170 -9.45 5.25 4.54
N TYR A 171 -9.22 3.97 4.85
CA TYR A 171 -8.43 3.07 4.05
C TYR A 171 -9.36 1.95 3.56
N ALA A 172 -9.37 1.70 2.25
CA ALA A 172 -10.21 0.66 1.67
C ALA A 172 -9.34 -0.31 0.87
N ASP A 173 -9.17 -1.51 1.40
CA ASP A 173 -8.43 -2.58 0.74
C ASP A 173 -9.34 -3.34 -0.19
N ILE A 174 -8.89 -3.49 -1.43
CA ILE A 174 -9.56 -4.22 -2.49
C ILE A 174 -8.58 -5.10 -3.26
N VAL A 175 -9.06 -6.21 -3.79
CA VAL A 175 -8.29 -7.11 -4.64
C VAL A 175 -8.96 -7.26 -5.99
N HIS A 176 -8.19 -7.06 -7.05
CA HIS A 176 -8.64 -7.28 -8.42
C HIS A 176 -8.48 -8.73 -8.84
N GLU A 177 -9.32 -9.20 -9.76
CA GLU A 177 -9.21 -10.54 -10.32
C GLU A 177 -7.85 -10.82 -10.97
N SER A 178 -7.10 -9.79 -11.35
CA SER A 178 -5.70 -9.90 -11.79
C SER A 178 -4.72 -10.36 -10.72
N GLY A 179 -5.15 -10.41 -9.46
CA GLY A 179 -4.30 -10.62 -8.29
C GLY A 179 -3.67 -9.34 -7.74
N PHE A 180 -3.98 -8.19 -8.34
CA PHE A 180 -3.47 -6.90 -7.86
C PHE A 180 -4.32 -6.40 -6.68
N ALA A 181 -3.68 -6.23 -5.52
CA ALA A 181 -4.28 -5.64 -4.34
C ALA A 181 -3.87 -4.17 -4.19
N GLN A 182 -4.77 -3.34 -3.69
CA GLN A 182 -4.47 -1.95 -3.39
C GLN A 182 -5.32 -1.40 -2.26
N THR A 183 -4.77 -0.42 -1.54
CA THR A 183 -5.47 0.37 -0.53
C THR A 183 -5.87 1.71 -1.14
N LEU A 184 -7.14 2.01 -1.18
CA LEU A 184 -7.69 3.30 -1.59
C LEU A 184 -7.78 4.23 -0.39
N LEU A 185 -7.58 5.52 -0.60
CA LEU A 185 -7.57 6.52 0.45
C LEU A 185 -8.72 7.51 0.27
N ALA A 186 -9.46 7.74 1.34
CA ALA A 186 -10.45 8.80 1.45
C ALA A 186 -10.44 9.40 2.87
N SER A 187 -11.29 10.36 3.12
CA SER A 187 -11.56 10.85 4.46
C SER A 187 -13.01 11.32 4.60
N ALA A 188 -13.51 11.35 5.83
CA ALA A 188 -14.82 11.89 6.13
C ALA A 188 -14.86 12.46 7.55
N ASP A 189 -15.75 13.42 7.78
CA ASP A 189 -16.04 13.93 9.10
C ASP A 189 -17.27 13.23 9.66
N LEU A 190 -17.16 12.66 10.88
CA LEU A 190 -18.24 12.04 11.60
C LEU A 190 -18.79 13.03 12.66
N THR A 191 -20.10 13.04 12.81
CA THR A 191 -20.80 13.91 13.78
C THR A 191 -20.84 13.33 15.19
N GLY A 192 -20.47 12.06 15.37
CA GLY A 192 -20.46 11.38 16.66
C GLY A 192 -21.88 11.01 17.14
N GLU A 193 -22.78 10.72 16.23
CA GLU A 193 -24.14 10.33 16.56
C GLU A 193 -24.18 8.98 17.29
N ALA A 194 -25.02 8.89 18.30
CA ALA A 194 -25.28 7.62 18.95
C ALA A 194 -26.00 6.66 18.00
N THR A 195 -25.70 5.40 18.09
CA THR A 195 -26.41 4.37 17.31
C THR A 195 -27.88 4.32 17.75
N PRO A 196 -28.82 4.33 16.79
CA PRO A 196 -30.24 4.18 17.10
C PRO A 196 -30.56 2.83 17.78
N ARG A 197 -31.66 2.80 18.50
CA ARG A 197 -32.15 1.55 19.08
C ARG A 197 -32.45 0.51 17.96
N GLY A 198 -31.88 -0.68 18.09
CA GLY A 198 -32.03 -1.72 17.10
C GLY A 198 -31.02 -1.61 15.93
N TRP A 199 -30.02 -0.74 16.04
CA TRP A 199 -28.92 -0.71 15.08
C TRP A 199 -28.17 -2.04 15.08
N SER A 200 -27.76 -2.48 13.91
CA SER A 200 -26.87 -3.63 13.72
C SER A 200 -25.83 -3.30 12.68
N PRO A 201 -24.62 -3.89 12.74
CA PRO A 201 -23.60 -3.73 11.71
C PRO A 201 -24.10 -4.21 10.35
N THR A 202 -23.42 -3.77 9.29
CA THR A 202 -23.71 -4.23 7.91
C THR A 202 -23.31 -5.69 7.73
N ASP A 203 -22.20 -6.07 8.36
CA ASP A 203 -21.66 -7.43 8.30
C ASP A 203 -21.41 -7.98 9.72
N GLY A 204 -21.49 -9.30 9.89
CA GLY A 204 -21.28 -9.96 11.18
C GLY A 204 -19.83 -9.91 11.68
N ASP A 205 -18.88 -9.67 10.78
CA ASP A 205 -17.46 -9.54 11.09
C ASP A 205 -17.02 -8.07 11.26
N ASP A 206 -17.95 -7.11 11.15
CA ASP A 206 -17.68 -5.71 11.43
C ASP A 206 -17.29 -5.53 12.90
N SER A 207 -16.28 -4.69 13.13
CA SER A 207 -15.80 -4.41 14.48
C SER A 207 -15.32 -2.98 14.61
N TRP A 208 -15.38 -2.45 15.84
CA TRP A 208 -14.93 -1.10 16.15
C TRP A 208 -14.41 -1.01 17.57
N LEU A 209 -13.57 -0.02 17.80
CA LEU A 209 -13.02 0.29 19.10
C LEU A 209 -13.13 1.79 19.37
N VAL A 210 -13.66 2.14 20.53
CA VAL A 210 -13.59 3.49 21.08
C VAL A 210 -12.70 3.42 22.31
N ALA A 211 -11.44 3.78 22.16
CA ALA A 211 -10.44 3.75 23.21
C ALA A 211 -10.10 5.18 23.64
N ARG A 212 -9.62 5.35 24.87
CA ARG A 212 -9.04 6.62 25.32
C ARG A 212 -7.57 6.68 24.92
N ALA A 213 -7.06 7.88 24.68
CA ALA A 213 -5.67 8.08 24.26
C ALA A 213 -4.61 7.44 25.18
N ASN A 214 -4.94 7.26 26.45
CA ASN A 214 -4.06 6.66 27.47
C ASN A 214 -4.26 5.14 27.67
N GLU A 215 -5.14 4.50 26.91
CA GLU A 215 -5.39 3.06 27.00
C GLU A 215 -4.48 2.22 26.11
N ALA A 216 -3.82 2.83 25.12
CA ALA A 216 -2.84 2.15 24.31
C ALA A 216 -1.58 1.84 25.11
N VAL A 217 -1.13 0.60 25.08
CA VAL A 217 0.10 0.15 25.76
C VAL A 217 1.19 -0.14 24.75
N GLY A 218 2.44 -0.06 25.19
CA GLY A 218 3.60 -0.35 24.34
C GLY A 218 3.87 -1.84 24.18
N ALA A 219 4.92 -2.13 23.43
CA ALA A 219 5.45 -3.48 23.30
C ALA A 219 5.79 -4.07 24.68
N GLY A 220 5.44 -5.33 24.91
CA GLY A 220 5.52 -5.99 26.22
C GLY A 220 4.36 -5.68 27.16
N GLY A 221 3.44 -4.78 26.78
CA GLY A 221 2.26 -4.43 27.56
C GLY A 221 1.07 -5.34 27.27
N ALA A 222 0.04 -5.21 28.14
CA ALA A 222 -1.18 -5.99 28.04
C ALA A 222 -2.43 -5.06 28.08
N VAL A 223 -3.41 -5.35 27.24
CA VAL A 223 -4.70 -4.65 27.19
C VAL A 223 -5.84 -5.59 27.57
N LYS A 224 -6.86 -5.06 28.24
CA LYS A 224 -8.11 -5.78 28.46
C LYS A 224 -9.01 -5.65 27.25
N LEU A 225 -9.56 -6.78 26.80
CA LEU A 225 -10.53 -6.86 25.72
C LEU A 225 -11.96 -6.69 26.26
N GLY A 226 -12.92 -6.48 25.35
CA GLY A 226 -14.30 -6.21 25.70
C GLY A 226 -15.03 -7.36 26.42
N ASP A 227 -14.59 -8.59 26.25
CA ASP A 227 -15.11 -9.80 26.93
C ASP A 227 -14.43 -10.07 28.29
N GLY A 228 -13.46 -9.24 28.68
CA GLY A 228 -12.67 -9.41 29.91
C GLY A 228 -11.38 -10.22 29.75
N SER A 229 -11.14 -10.80 28.59
CA SER A 229 -9.86 -11.42 28.23
C SER A 229 -8.72 -10.40 28.22
N THR A 230 -7.49 -10.86 28.26
CA THR A 230 -6.30 -10.00 28.24
C THR A 230 -5.44 -10.37 27.05
N MET A 231 -5.12 -9.39 26.21
CA MET A 231 -4.18 -9.54 25.10
C MET A 231 -2.84 -8.90 25.46
N THR A 232 -1.77 -9.66 25.40
CA THR A 232 -0.40 -9.22 25.70
C THR A 232 0.44 -9.23 24.45
N TRP A 233 1.10 -8.12 24.15
CA TRP A 233 2.12 -8.10 23.09
C TRP A 233 3.41 -8.73 23.61
N GLU A 234 3.65 -9.97 23.23
CA GLU A 234 4.89 -10.67 23.57
C GLU A 234 6.02 -10.21 22.65
N THR A 235 7.07 -9.68 23.20
CA THR A 235 8.27 -9.31 22.45
C THR A 235 9.51 -9.57 23.29
N SER A 236 10.50 -10.16 22.66
CA SER A 236 11.85 -10.28 23.24
C SER A 236 12.72 -9.05 22.96
N ALA A 237 12.29 -8.20 22.02
CA ALA A 237 13.01 -7.01 21.63
C ALA A 237 12.65 -5.83 22.55
N THR A 238 13.61 -5.25 23.21
CA THR A 238 13.48 -4.00 23.98
C THR A 238 13.30 -2.78 23.07
N LYS A 239 13.58 -2.93 21.78
CA LYS A 239 13.53 -1.89 20.77
C LYS A 239 13.21 -2.50 19.40
N VAL A 240 12.27 -1.90 18.70
CA VAL A 240 11.94 -2.28 17.33
C VAL A 240 12.63 -1.30 16.39
N ASP A 241 13.55 -1.80 15.59
CA ASP A 241 14.24 -0.98 14.60
C ASP A 241 13.50 -0.95 13.25
N PRO A 242 13.54 0.16 12.51
CA PRO A 242 12.89 0.23 11.20
C PRO A 242 13.55 -0.73 10.20
N LYS A 243 12.73 -1.31 9.31
CA LYS A 243 13.13 -2.27 8.26
C LYS A 243 13.66 -3.61 8.77
N VAL A 244 13.54 -3.88 10.05
CA VAL A 244 13.85 -5.17 10.65
C VAL A 244 12.54 -5.86 10.98
N ASP A 245 12.44 -7.15 10.68
CA ASP A 245 11.27 -7.94 11.04
C ASP A 245 11.10 -7.95 12.56
N ALA A 246 9.95 -7.49 13.02
CA ALA A 246 9.65 -7.35 14.44
C ALA A 246 8.90 -8.57 15.02
N GLY A 247 8.31 -9.43 14.17
CA GLY A 247 7.49 -10.56 14.59
C GLY A 247 6.45 -10.12 15.62
N LEU A 248 5.32 -9.54 15.19
CA LEU A 248 4.29 -9.04 16.10
C LEU A 248 3.51 -10.21 16.67
N ARG A 249 3.87 -10.65 17.89
CA ARG A 249 3.30 -11.80 18.55
C ARG A 249 2.41 -11.36 19.71
N PHE A 250 1.16 -11.84 19.74
CA PHE A 250 0.18 -11.49 20.76
C PHE A 250 -0.39 -12.76 21.38
N LYS A 251 -0.39 -12.77 22.72
CA LYS A 251 -0.98 -13.83 23.52
C LYS A 251 -2.27 -13.37 24.16
N VAL A 252 -3.33 -14.14 23.99
CA VAL A 252 -4.64 -13.85 24.56
C VAL A 252 -4.99 -14.87 25.61
N MET A 253 -5.33 -14.36 26.81
CA MET A 253 -5.70 -15.15 27.95
C MET A 253 -7.13 -14.84 28.37
N GLU A 254 -7.92 -15.86 28.61
CA GLU A 254 -9.26 -15.73 29.18
C GLU A 254 -9.24 -15.20 30.62
N PRO A 255 -10.35 -14.70 31.17
CA PRO A 255 -10.40 -14.19 32.55
C PRO A 255 -10.02 -15.23 33.61
N ASP A 256 -10.16 -16.54 33.32
CA ASP A 256 -9.76 -17.63 34.22
C ASP A 256 -8.26 -17.97 34.14
N GLY A 257 -7.51 -17.26 33.32
CA GLY A 257 -6.06 -17.41 33.16
C GLY A 257 -5.63 -18.53 32.22
N LYS A 258 -6.54 -19.11 31.45
CA LYS A 258 -6.22 -20.07 30.38
C LYS A 258 -5.98 -19.36 29.05
N PRO A 259 -5.23 -19.98 28.14
CA PRO A 259 -5.18 -19.51 26.74
C PRO A 259 -6.56 -19.42 26.15
N ALA A 260 -6.87 -18.29 25.48
CA ALA A 260 -8.15 -18.10 24.83
C ALA A 260 -8.35 -19.08 23.67
N GLN A 261 -9.56 -19.56 23.52
CA GLN A 261 -9.94 -20.32 22.33
C GLN A 261 -10.25 -19.35 21.19
N LEU A 262 -9.28 -19.14 20.33
CA LEU A 262 -9.45 -18.28 19.15
C LEU A 262 -10.27 -19.01 18.10
N GLU A 263 -11.28 -18.33 17.59
CA GLU A 263 -12.12 -18.79 16.49
C GLU A 263 -11.64 -18.20 15.16
N ALA A 264 -11.92 -18.88 14.07
CA ALA A 264 -11.62 -18.33 12.76
C ALA A 264 -12.33 -16.98 12.56
N TYR A 265 -11.55 -15.93 12.37
CA TYR A 265 -12.01 -14.60 12.00
C TYR A 265 -11.72 -14.37 10.52
N MET A 266 -12.77 -14.45 9.70
CA MET A 266 -12.64 -14.44 8.24
C MET A 266 -11.64 -15.49 7.72
N GLY A 267 -11.68 -16.70 8.31
CA GLY A 267 -10.82 -17.83 7.93
C GLY A 267 -9.42 -17.84 8.54
N MET A 268 -9.04 -16.84 9.36
CA MET A 268 -7.73 -16.76 10.01
C MET A 268 -7.82 -16.68 11.53
N GLU A 269 -6.72 -16.88 12.23
CA GLU A 269 -6.63 -16.75 13.70
C GLU A 269 -6.80 -15.30 14.16
N GLY A 270 -6.52 -14.33 13.29
CA GLY A 270 -6.68 -12.91 13.59
C GLY A 270 -6.19 -12.01 12.47
N HIS A 271 -6.42 -10.70 12.65
CA HIS A 271 -5.95 -9.63 11.76
C HIS A 271 -5.27 -8.55 12.59
N ALA A 272 -4.31 -7.87 12.00
CA ALA A 272 -3.77 -6.68 12.63
C ALA A 272 -3.69 -5.52 11.63
N ILE A 273 -3.86 -4.32 12.15
CA ILE A 273 -3.75 -3.09 11.38
C ILE A 273 -2.63 -2.25 11.99
N VAL A 274 -1.70 -1.82 11.17
CA VAL A 274 -0.61 -0.95 11.56
C VAL A 274 -0.75 0.39 10.86
N GLU A 275 -0.79 1.47 11.63
CA GLU A 275 -0.81 2.82 11.09
C GLU A 275 0.22 3.69 11.78
N ARG A 276 1.01 4.44 11.01
CA ARG A 276 1.82 5.52 11.57
C ARG A 276 0.93 6.74 11.82
N SER A 277 1.14 7.44 12.93
CA SER A 277 0.28 8.52 13.42
C SER A 277 0.02 9.65 12.41
N ASP A 278 0.92 9.84 11.43
CA ASP A 278 0.74 10.81 10.33
C ASP A 278 -0.03 10.26 9.13
N GLY A 279 -0.52 9.02 9.18
CA GLY A 279 -1.28 8.36 8.13
C GLY A 279 -0.47 7.98 6.87
N LYS A 280 0.87 8.17 6.86
CA LYS A 280 1.69 7.88 5.69
C LYS A 280 2.10 6.41 5.55
N VAL A 281 1.93 5.64 6.62
CA VAL A 281 2.11 4.20 6.63
C VAL A 281 0.81 3.60 7.14
N PHE A 282 0.25 2.72 6.36
CA PHE A 282 -0.88 1.87 6.70
C PHE A 282 -0.60 0.47 6.19
N ALA A 283 -0.89 -0.54 6.98
CA ALA A 283 -0.79 -1.93 6.59
C ALA A 283 -1.89 -2.76 7.25
N HIS A 284 -2.57 -3.56 6.48
CA HIS A 284 -3.45 -4.63 6.93
C HIS A 284 -2.64 -5.93 6.93
N LEU A 285 -2.55 -6.56 8.09
CA LEU A 285 -1.70 -7.72 8.33
C LEU A 285 -2.54 -8.97 8.54
N HIS A 286 -2.05 -10.04 7.96
CA HIS A 286 -2.50 -11.40 8.16
C HIS A 286 -1.41 -12.23 8.86
N PRO A 287 -1.69 -13.38 9.45
CA PRO A 287 -0.64 -14.27 9.97
C PRO A 287 0.42 -14.66 8.93
N MET A 288 0.09 -14.57 7.65
CA MET A 288 1.01 -14.79 6.53
C MET A 288 1.69 -13.52 6.00
N GLY A 289 1.47 -12.36 6.62
CA GLY A 289 2.06 -11.07 6.24
C GLY A 289 1.05 -10.08 5.65
N THR A 290 1.54 -9.17 4.79
CA THR A 290 0.75 -8.08 4.19
C THR A 290 0.09 -8.42 2.87
N ALA A 291 0.35 -9.58 2.30
CA ALA A 291 -0.24 -9.99 1.02
C ALA A 291 -1.70 -10.41 1.23
N ALA A 292 -2.60 -9.87 0.41
CA ALA A 292 -3.99 -10.31 0.40
C ALA A 292 -4.06 -11.78 -0.03
N MET A 293 -4.85 -12.58 0.68
CA MET A 293 -4.98 -14.00 0.37
C MET A 293 -5.62 -14.22 -1.00
N ALA A 294 -6.62 -13.44 -1.33
CA ALA A 294 -7.24 -13.50 -2.65
C ALA A 294 -6.25 -13.26 -3.79
N SER A 295 -5.23 -12.42 -3.56
CA SER A 295 -4.14 -12.23 -4.53
C SER A 295 -3.40 -13.55 -4.78
N GLN A 296 -3.03 -14.29 -3.73
CA GLN A 296 -2.33 -15.57 -3.84
C GLN A 296 -3.22 -16.61 -4.51
N LEU A 297 -4.42 -16.82 -4.00
CA LEU A 297 -5.37 -17.79 -4.53
C LEU A 297 -5.78 -17.52 -5.98
N SER A 298 -5.83 -16.25 -6.38
CA SER A 298 -6.13 -15.88 -7.78
C SER A 298 -5.14 -16.48 -8.78
N PHE A 299 -3.88 -16.71 -8.38
CA PHE A 299 -2.89 -17.36 -9.22
C PHE A 299 -3.01 -18.89 -9.21
N GLU A 300 -3.48 -19.47 -8.11
CA GLU A 300 -3.67 -20.92 -7.97
C GLU A 300 -4.89 -21.41 -8.73
N VAL A 301 -6.02 -20.69 -8.64
CA VAL A 301 -7.28 -21.10 -9.29
C VAL A 301 -7.39 -20.69 -10.76
N ARG A 302 -6.50 -19.82 -11.25
CA ARG A 302 -6.52 -19.32 -12.62
C ARG A 302 -6.21 -20.42 -13.62
N GLN A 303 -7.06 -20.57 -14.63
CA GLN A 303 -6.87 -21.50 -15.74
C GLN A 303 -6.34 -20.79 -16.99
N PRO A 304 -5.64 -21.50 -17.90
CA PRO A 304 -5.28 -20.95 -19.20
C PRO A 304 -6.52 -20.45 -19.95
N GLY A 305 -6.49 -19.20 -20.37
CA GLY A 305 -7.63 -18.55 -21.05
C GLY A 305 -8.54 -17.72 -20.13
N ASP A 306 -8.35 -17.71 -18.83
CA ASP A 306 -8.97 -16.75 -17.91
C ASP A 306 -8.41 -15.36 -18.17
N THR A 307 -9.27 -14.49 -18.69
CA THR A 307 -8.88 -13.15 -19.18
C THR A 307 -9.44 -12.01 -18.31
N GLY A 308 -9.60 -12.22 -17.02
CA GLY A 308 -10.10 -11.19 -16.12
C GLY A 308 -11.59 -10.85 -16.36
N ARG A 309 -12.40 -11.86 -16.63
CA ARG A 309 -13.85 -11.72 -16.90
C ARG A 309 -14.76 -12.16 -15.74
N GLY A 310 -14.23 -12.17 -14.53
CA GLY A 310 -14.97 -12.60 -13.35
C GLY A 310 -14.96 -14.13 -13.11
N ASN A 311 -14.14 -14.90 -13.84
CA ASN A 311 -14.06 -16.35 -13.67
C ASN A 311 -13.40 -16.72 -12.36
N VAL A 312 -12.28 -16.11 -12.04
CA VAL A 312 -11.55 -16.32 -10.77
C VAL A 312 -12.42 -15.95 -9.59
N GLY A 313 -13.10 -14.80 -9.65
CA GLY A 313 -14.02 -14.35 -8.61
C GLY A 313 -15.16 -15.34 -8.38
N ARG A 314 -15.75 -15.90 -9.44
CA ARG A 314 -16.78 -16.95 -9.32
C ARG A 314 -16.25 -18.21 -8.64
N THR A 315 -15.06 -18.67 -9.01
CA THR A 315 -14.42 -19.83 -8.38
C THR A 315 -14.19 -19.59 -6.89
N LEU A 316 -13.59 -18.48 -6.52
CA LEU A 316 -13.34 -18.12 -5.11
C LEU A 316 -14.62 -17.96 -4.30
N THR A 317 -15.71 -17.49 -4.91
CA THR A 317 -17.01 -17.35 -4.24
C THR A 317 -17.73 -18.69 -4.09
N SER A 318 -17.57 -19.62 -5.07
CA SER A 318 -18.23 -20.92 -5.03
C SER A 318 -17.52 -21.95 -4.16
N GLU A 319 -16.27 -21.73 -3.83
CA GLU A 319 -15.44 -22.62 -3.02
C GLU A 319 -14.83 -21.90 -1.80
N PRO A 320 -15.67 -21.46 -0.83
CA PRO A 320 -15.20 -20.74 0.35
C PRO A 320 -14.24 -21.57 1.22
N ASP A 321 -14.29 -22.89 1.12
CA ASP A 321 -13.41 -23.80 1.86
C ASP A 321 -11.95 -23.73 1.39
N LEU A 322 -11.68 -23.31 0.14
CA LEU A 322 -10.31 -23.05 -0.33
C LEU A 322 -9.64 -21.95 0.51
N MET A 323 -10.40 -20.94 0.89
CA MET A 323 -9.92 -19.85 1.74
C MET A 323 -9.65 -20.31 3.16
N SER A 324 -10.55 -21.15 3.72
CA SER A 324 -10.44 -21.63 5.10
C SER A 324 -9.38 -22.71 5.28
N ALA A 325 -9.25 -23.63 4.34
CA ALA A 325 -8.30 -24.74 4.41
C ALA A 325 -6.83 -24.31 4.31
N ALA A 326 -6.57 -23.23 3.57
CA ALA A 326 -5.21 -22.70 3.40
C ALA A 326 -4.68 -21.99 4.65
N MET A 327 -5.49 -21.73 5.67
CA MET A 327 -5.21 -20.76 6.72
C MET A 327 -5.23 -21.26 8.16
N MET A 328 -5.72 -22.47 8.40
CA MET A 328 -5.69 -23.03 9.75
C MET A 328 -4.28 -23.55 10.04
N HIS A 329 -3.47 -22.74 10.68
CA HIS A 329 -2.22 -23.18 11.28
C HIS A 329 -2.56 -23.80 12.65
N GLU A 330 -2.01 -24.97 12.96
CA GLU A 330 -1.98 -25.48 14.34
C GLU A 330 -0.96 -24.64 15.14
N GLY A 331 -1.35 -23.41 15.47
CA GLY A 331 -0.56 -22.49 16.27
C GLY A 331 -0.61 -22.81 17.77
N GLU A 332 0.17 -22.09 18.56
CA GLU A 332 0.07 -22.15 20.02
C GLU A 332 -1.29 -21.61 20.47
N PRO A 333 -2.05 -22.34 21.34
CA PRO A 333 -3.36 -21.89 21.80
C PRO A 333 -3.35 -20.46 22.38
N GLY A 334 -4.27 -19.64 21.91
CA GLY A 334 -4.39 -18.26 22.35
C GLY A 334 -3.32 -17.31 21.81
N VAL A 335 -2.55 -17.72 20.82
CA VAL A 335 -1.49 -16.89 20.22
C VAL A 335 -1.83 -16.56 18.77
N VAL A 336 -1.59 -15.31 18.39
CA VAL A 336 -1.60 -14.87 17.00
C VAL A 336 -0.32 -14.08 16.70
N GLU A 337 0.25 -14.31 15.52
CA GLU A 337 1.52 -13.70 15.13
C GLU A 337 1.42 -13.11 13.71
N PHE A 338 2.06 -11.95 13.52
CA PHE A 338 2.07 -11.24 12.25
C PHE A 338 3.51 -10.86 11.90
N PRO A 339 4.06 -11.37 10.79
CA PRO A 339 5.37 -10.91 10.29
C PRO A 339 5.23 -9.48 9.77
N TYR A 340 6.01 -8.56 10.34
CA TYR A 340 6.00 -7.16 9.91
C TYR A 340 7.32 -6.46 10.20
N ALA A 341 7.77 -5.66 9.24
CA ALA A 341 8.89 -4.75 9.39
C ALA A 341 8.40 -3.31 9.24
N PHE A 342 8.57 -2.49 10.28
CA PHE A 342 8.18 -1.09 10.23
C PHE A 342 9.05 -0.34 9.22
N PRO A 343 8.47 0.29 8.16
CA PRO A 343 9.26 0.82 7.05
C PRO A 343 10.03 2.10 7.39
N GLN A 344 9.61 2.83 8.42
CA GLN A 344 10.14 4.15 8.78
C GLN A 344 10.03 4.40 10.28
N SER A 345 10.86 5.31 10.78
CA SER A 345 10.75 5.84 12.15
C SER A 345 9.43 6.58 12.38
N GLY A 346 8.95 6.61 13.61
CA GLY A 346 7.75 7.32 14.02
C GLY A 346 6.90 6.59 15.04
N THR A 347 5.81 7.21 15.45
CA THR A 347 4.83 6.61 16.35
C THR A 347 3.82 5.81 15.55
N TYR A 348 3.64 4.56 15.92
CA TYR A 348 2.71 3.63 15.28
C TYR A 348 1.65 3.18 16.26
N ARG A 349 0.45 2.94 15.74
CA ARG A 349 -0.64 2.25 16.38
C ARG A 349 -0.83 0.88 15.73
N VAL A 350 -1.15 -0.10 16.56
CA VAL A 350 -1.39 -1.48 16.12
C VAL A 350 -2.70 -1.92 16.74
N TRP A 351 -3.71 -2.13 15.91
CA TRP A 351 -4.97 -2.76 16.32
C TRP A 351 -4.89 -4.23 15.97
N VAL A 352 -5.08 -5.08 16.95
CA VAL A 352 -5.06 -6.53 16.79
C VAL A 352 -6.44 -7.10 17.06
N GLN A 353 -6.94 -7.87 16.12
CA GLN A 353 -8.26 -8.45 16.14
C GLN A 353 -8.21 -9.96 16.22
N VAL A 354 -8.97 -10.52 17.13
CA VAL A 354 -9.20 -11.96 17.31
C VAL A 354 -10.69 -12.21 17.53
N LYS A 355 -11.15 -13.41 17.22
CA LYS A 355 -12.56 -13.78 17.47
C LYS A 355 -12.64 -14.75 18.63
N ILE A 356 -13.47 -14.43 19.63
CA ILE A 356 -13.68 -15.21 20.86
C ILE A 356 -15.18 -15.22 21.17
N GLY A 357 -15.76 -16.40 21.36
CA GLY A 357 -17.18 -16.55 21.68
C GLY A 357 -18.10 -15.92 20.62
N GLY A 358 -17.78 -16.07 19.34
CA GLY A 358 -18.53 -15.51 18.23
C GLY A 358 -18.39 -13.99 18.04
N ARG A 359 -17.53 -13.31 18.80
CA ARG A 359 -17.36 -11.86 18.74
C ARG A 359 -15.93 -11.46 18.45
N VAL A 360 -15.75 -10.44 17.61
CA VAL A 360 -14.45 -9.86 17.36
C VAL A 360 -14.02 -9.00 18.52
N GLN A 361 -12.88 -9.29 19.10
CA GLN A 361 -12.21 -8.52 20.14
C GLN A 361 -11.04 -7.76 19.53
N THR A 362 -10.87 -6.50 19.90
CA THR A 362 -9.81 -5.62 19.37
C THR A 362 -8.94 -5.09 20.50
N GLY A 363 -7.62 -5.37 20.43
CA GLY A 363 -6.61 -4.77 21.29
C GLY A 363 -5.90 -3.62 20.58
N LEU A 364 -5.63 -2.51 21.29
CA LEU A 364 -4.89 -1.36 20.79
C LEU A 364 -3.52 -1.26 21.46
N PHE A 365 -2.49 -1.23 20.64
CA PHE A 365 -1.10 -1.03 21.05
C PHE A 365 -0.50 0.19 20.37
N GLN A 366 0.51 0.79 21.00
CA GLN A 366 1.25 1.91 20.43
C GLN A 366 2.74 1.70 20.68
N LEU A 367 3.55 1.97 19.68
CA LEU A 367 5.00 1.95 19.85
C LEU A 367 5.65 3.12 19.12
N ASN A 368 6.85 3.47 19.58
CA ASN A 368 7.70 4.42 18.90
C ASN A 368 8.88 3.69 18.25
N VAL A 369 8.94 3.73 16.94
CA VAL A 369 10.06 3.20 16.14
C VAL A 369 11.07 4.31 15.97
N PRO A 370 12.33 4.15 16.42
CA PRO A 370 13.36 5.21 16.45
C PRO A 370 13.84 5.67 15.09
#